data_6fb1aafdb9397457cc9ae5a342092fb9
#
_entry.id   6fb1aafdb9397457cc9ae5a342092fb9
#
_cell.length_a   1.000
_cell.length_b   1.000
_cell.length_c   1.000
_cell.angle_alpha   90.00
_cell.angle_beta   90.00
_cell.angle_gamma   90.00
#
_symmetry.space_group_name_H-M   'P 1'
#
loop_
_entity.id
_entity.type
_entity.pdbx_description
1 polymer ?
#
loop_
_entity_poly.entity_id
_entity_poly.type
_entity_poly.pdbx_seq_one_letter_code
_entity_poly.pdbx_strand_id
1 'polypeptide(L)'
;ISFIFFNNITLASTNNSLKKYLEKENIEKGSTQIYLLNRCSAIYAYASAVILKTDTVNSKKFIEIANNLLLKSVELGVIENKEKLEVSQKKAEKERKSLFENYISEGKKNWDKNNSYFKGSYISEDMTICAKLVEEK
;
A
#
# COMPACT_ATOMS: atom_id res chain seq x y z
N ILE A 1 12.62 -24.91 16.96
CA ILE A 1 11.38 -24.52 17.67
C ILE A 1 11.17 -23.01 17.58
N SER A 2 12.19 -22.21 17.77
CA SER A 2 12.08 -20.74 17.68
C SER A 2 11.74 -20.25 16.29
N PHE A 3 12.07 -20.98 15.24
CA PHE A 3 11.82 -20.61 13.85
C PHE A 3 10.33 -20.51 13.50
N ILE A 4 9.52 -21.35 14.12
CA ILE A 4 8.07 -21.41 13.87
C ILE A 4 7.39 -20.11 14.31
N PHE A 5 7.85 -19.52 15.41
CA PHE A 5 7.29 -18.26 15.92
C PHE A 5 7.56 -17.08 15.01
N PHE A 6 8.74 -16.99 14.42
CA PHE A 6 9.08 -15.92 13.52
C PHE A 6 8.22 -15.92 12.27
N ASN A 7 7.97 -17.10 11.71
CA ASN A 7 7.14 -17.23 10.52
C ASN A 7 5.70 -16.78 10.80
N ASN A 8 5.17 -17.14 11.94
CA ASN A 8 3.80 -16.76 12.32
C ASN A 8 3.66 -15.25 12.49
N ILE A 9 4.63 -14.60 13.12
CA ILE A 9 4.63 -13.15 13.31
C ILE A 9 4.67 -12.43 11.97
N THR A 10 5.52 -12.87 11.06
CA THR A 10 5.66 -12.26 9.73
C THR A 10 4.36 -12.36 8.95
N LEU A 11 3.71 -13.54 8.95
CA LEU A 11 2.45 -13.75 8.26
C LEU A 11 1.32 -12.88 8.84
N ALA A 12 1.26 -12.76 10.16
CA ALA A 12 0.25 -11.94 10.82
C ALA A 12 0.39 -10.46 10.45
N SER A 13 1.62 -9.94 10.36
CA SER A 13 1.86 -8.53 10.04
C SER A 13 1.51 -8.18 8.59
N THR A 14 1.70 -9.12 7.64
CA THR A 14 1.44 -8.86 6.22
C THR A 14 -0.05 -8.82 5.88
N ASN A 15 -0.91 -9.39 6.74
CA ASN A 15 -2.35 -9.49 6.49
C ASN A 15 -3.19 -8.46 7.24
N ASN A 16 -2.55 -7.53 7.95
CA ASN A 16 -3.27 -6.50 8.69
C ASN A 16 -3.80 -5.41 7.77
N SER A 17 -5.04 -4.96 8.05
CA SER A 17 -5.62 -3.82 7.36
C SER A 17 -4.85 -2.54 7.71
N LEU A 18 -4.92 -1.55 6.83
CA LEU A 18 -4.31 -0.25 7.06
C LEU A 18 -4.90 0.41 8.31
N LYS A 19 -6.20 0.26 8.53
CA LYS A 19 -6.86 0.77 9.74
C LYS A 19 -6.20 0.25 11.01
N LYS A 20 -5.98 -1.06 11.10
CA LYS A 20 -5.34 -1.67 12.26
C LYS A 20 -3.91 -1.17 12.45
N TYR A 21 -3.19 -1.01 11.36
CA TYR A 21 -1.83 -0.46 11.40
C TYR A 21 -1.84 0.95 12.00
N LEU A 22 -2.73 1.82 11.50
CA LEU A 22 -2.81 3.21 11.95
C LEU A 22 -3.28 3.35 13.40
N GLU A 23 -4.07 2.42 13.90
CA GLU A 23 -4.49 2.41 15.31
C GLU A 23 -3.32 2.16 16.26
N LYS A 24 -2.29 1.46 15.80
CA LYS A 24 -1.12 1.10 16.62
C LYS A 24 0.05 2.04 16.45
N GLU A 25 0.14 2.75 15.33
CA GLU A 25 1.30 3.55 14.99
C GLU A 25 1.02 5.05 15.11
N ASN A 26 2.08 5.79 15.41
CA ASN A 26 2.00 7.25 15.52
C ASN A 26 2.10 7.89 14.13
N ILE A 27 1.02 8.51 13.66
CA ILE A 27 0.94 9.15 12.35
C ILE A 27 1.90 10.34 12.20
N GLU A 28 2.36 10.92 13.29
CA GLU A 28 3.33 12.02 13.25
C GLU A 28 4.75 11.54 12.99
N LYS A 29 4.99 10.26 13.16
CA LYS A 29 6.29 9.66 12.95
C LYS A 29 6.59 9.53 11.45
N GLY A 30 7.76 9.99 11.02
CA GLY A 30 8.17 9.93 9.62
C GLY A 30 8.09 8.53 9.01
N SER A 31 8.52 7.52 9.75
CA SER A 31 8.46 6.13 9.27
C SER A 31 7.03 5.64 9.04
N THR A 32 6.09 6.09 9.87
CA THR A 32 4.67 5.75 9.70
C THR A 32 4.10 6.42 8.45
N GLN A 33 4.45 7.68 8.23
CA GLN A 33 4.02 8.44 7.06
C GLN A 33 4.57 7.83 5.76
N ILE A 34 5.83 7.43 5.77
CA ILE A 34 6.47 6.77 4.61
C ILE A 34 5.73 5.46 4.29
N TYR A 35 5.46 4.65 5.31
CA TYR A 35 4.72 3.40 5.13
C TYR A 35 3.31 3.66 4.57
N LEU A 36 2.60 4.64 5.12
CA LEU A 36 1.26 5.03 4.65
C LEU A 36 1.28 5.42 3.17
N LEU A 37 2.24 6.25 2.77
CA LEU A 37 2.39 6.67 1.38
C LEU A 37 2.68 5.48 0.45
N ASN A 38 3.58 4.61 0.85
CA ASN A 38 3.91 3.41 0.07
C ASN A 38 2.73 2.46 -0.04
N ARG A 39 1.98 2.29 1.04
CA ARG A 39 0.80 1.43 1.06
C ARG A 39 -0.31 1.99 0.17
N CYS A 40 -0.57 3.28 0.25
CA CYS A 40 -1.55 3.93 -0.61
C CYS A 40 -1.11 3.94 -2.07
N SER A 41 0.18 4.11 -2.34
CA SER A 41 0.72 3.94 -3.68
C SER A 41 0.45 2.53 -4.21
N ALA A 42 0.67 1.52 -3.38
CA ALA A 42 0.46 0.12 -3.77
C ALA A 42 -1.01 -0.18 -4.09
N ILE A 43 -1.95 0.34 -3.29
CA ILE A 43 -3.36 0.04 -3.53
C ILE A 43 -3.89 0.75 -4.77
N TYR A 44 -3.43 1.97 -5.06
CA TYR A 44 -3.79 2.66 -6.30
C TYR A 44 -3.21 1.94 -7.53
N ALA A 45 -1.98 1.42 -7.42
CA ALA A 45 -1.40 0.59 -8.48
C ALA A 45 -2.21 -0.70 -8.66
N TYR A 46 -2.65 -1.33 -7.57
CA TYR A 46 -3.50 -2.50 -7.60
C TYR A 46 -4.84 -2.19 -8.30
N ALA A 47 -5.51 -1.12 -7.87
CA ALA A 47 -6.78 -0.70 -8.48
C ALA A 47 -6.61 -0.43 -9.98
N SER A 48 -5.53 0.24 -10.36
CA SER A 48 -5.21 0.48 -11.77
C SER A 48 -5.11 -0.82 -12.56
N ALA A 49 -4.39 -1.80 -12.02
CA ALA A 49 -4.22 -3.10 -12.67
C ALA A 49 -5.53 -3.87 -12.82
N VAL A 50 -6.38 -3.83 -11.78
CA VAL A 50 -7.66 -4.55 -11.79
C VAL A 50 -8.60 -4.01 -12.86
N ILE A 51 -8.68 -2.70 -13.03
CA ILE A 51 -9.65 -2.08 -13.96
C ILE A 51 -9.08 -1.80 -15.35
N LEU A 52 -7.82 -2.13 -15.60
CA LEU A 52 -7.13 -1.76 -16.83
C LEU A 52 -7.89 -2.12 -18.11
N LYS A 53 -8.49 -3.30 -18.17
CA LYS A 53 -9.19 -3.77 -19.36
C LYS A 53 -10.60 -3.20 -19.51
N THR A 54 -11.22 -2.80 -18.41
CA THR A 54 -12.61 -2.34 -18.40
C THR A 54 -12.76 -0.83 -18.35
N ASP A 55 -11.75 -0.13 -17.80
CA ASP A 55 -11.78 1.32 -17.63
C ASP A 55 -10.37 1.89 -17.72
N THR A 56 -9.89 2.02 -18.95
CA THR A 56 -8.52 2.50 -19.22
C THR A 56 -8.28 3.92 -18.74
N VAL A 57 -9.31 4.77 -18.77
CA VAL A 57 -9.19 6.18 -18.34
C VAL A 57 -8.91 6.26 -16.85
N ASN A 58 -9.72 5.60 -16.04
CA ASN A 58 -9.50 5.62 -14.59
C ASN A 58 -8.28 4.80 -14.17
N SER A 59 -7.97 3.73 -14.90
CA SER A 59 -6.73 2.98 -14.67
C SER A 59 -5.51 3.89 -14.76
N LYS A 60 -5.47 4.72 -15.81
CA LYS A 60 -4.37 5.68 -16.00
C LYS A 60 -4.31 6.71 -14.88
N LYS A 61 -5.45 7.24 -14.47
CA LYS A 61 -5.51 8.18 -13.33
C LYS A 61 -4.98 7.55 -12.05
N PHE A 62 -5.35 6.31 -11.79
CA PHE A 62 -4.94 5.59 -10.57
C PHE A 62 -3.43 5.34 -10.55
N ILE A 63 -2.83 4.97 -11.69
CA ILE A 63 -1.37 4.77 -11.70
C ILE A 63 -0.62 6.10 -11.55
N GLU A 64 -1.16 7.20 -12.05
CA GLU A 64 -0.58 8.52 -11.83
C GLU A 64 -0.61 8.90 -10.35
N ILE A 65 -1.74 8.65 -9.68
CA ILE A 65 -1.85 8.86 -8.22
C ILE A 65 -0.84 7.99 -7.48
N ALA A 66 -0.75 6.72 -7.84
CA ALA A 66 0.19 5.79 -7.23
C ALA A 66 1.64 6.29 -7.33
N ASN A 67 2.02 6.77 -8.50
CA ASN A 67 3.38 7.27 -8.73
C ASN A 67 3.65 8.57 -7.97
N ASN A 68 2.65 9.45 -7.87
CA ASN A 68 2.77 10.68 -7.10
C ASN A 68 2.95 10.39 -5.60
N LEU A 69 2.22 9.42 -5.08
CA LEU A 69 2.36 9.00 -3.67
C LEU A 69 3.73 8.38 -3.42
N LEU A 70 4.22 7.59 -4.35
CA LEU A 70 5.55 7.00 -4.24
C LEU A 70 6.63 8.08 -4.20
N LEU A 71 6.51 9.09 -5.08
CA LEU A 71 7.45 10.21 -5.11
C LEU A 71 7.48 10.94 -3.77
N LYS A 72 6.33 11.18 -3.17
CA LYS A 72 6.25 11.81 -1.84
C LYS A 72 6.92 10.97 -0.77
N SER A 73 6.76 9.66 -0.82
CA SER A 73 7.45 8.74 0.08
C SER A 73 8.96 8.85 -0.06
N VAL A 74 9.45 8.89 -1.30
CA VAL A 74 10.89 9.04 -1.58
C VAL A 74 11.42 10.36 -1.01
N GLU A 75 10.72 11.46 -1.27
CA GLU A 75 11.10 12.78 -0.76
C GLU A 75 11.15 12.79 0.77
N LEU A 76 10.16 12.18 1.40
CA LEU A 76 10.09 12.13 2.86
C LEU A 76 11.26 11.31 3.45
N GLY A 77 11.63 10.22 2.80
CA GLY A 77 12.80 9.44 3.21
C GLY A 77 14.09 10.23 3.16
N VAL A 78 14.26 11.07 2.15
CA VAL A 78 15.42 11.96 2.05
C VAL A 78 15.42 12.98 3.19
N ILE A 79 14.27 13.57 3.49
CA ILE A 79 14.15 14.61 4.52
C ILE A 79 14.25 14.04 5.93
N GLU A 80 13.45 13.01 6.23
CA GLU A 80 13.36 12.47 7.60
C GLU A 80 14.52 11.58 7.99
N ASN A 81 14.97 10.74 7.06
CA ASN A 81 16.02 9.76 7.35
C ASN A 81 17.39 10.20 6.85
N LYS A 82 17.48 11.36 6.23
CA LYS A 82 18.72 11.90 5.63
C LYS A 82 19.35 10.91 4.66
N GLU A 83 18.50 10.16 3.96
CA GLU A 83 18.93 9.19 2.97
C GLU A 83 19.30 9.87 1.67
N LYS A 84 20.20 9.24 0.91
CA LYS A 84 20.46 9.63 -0.46
C LYS A 84 19.21 9.33 -1.27
N LEU A 85 18.93 10.14 -2.29
CA LEU A 85 17.75 9.98 -3.16
C LEU A 85 17.65 8.55 -3.68
N GLU A 86 18.72 8.00 -4.21
CA GLU A 86 18.73 6.64 -4.77
C GLU A 86 18.36 5.58 -3.74
N VAL A 87 18.84 5.73 -2.51
CA VAL A 87 18.56 4.79 -1.42
C VAL A 87 17.08 4.86 -1.04
N SER A 88 16.55 6.07 -0.87
CA SER A 88 15.16 6.28 -0.53
C SER A 88 14.24 5.73 -1.63
N GLN A 89 14.58 5.98 -2.88
CA GLN A 89 13.83 5.48 -4.02
C GLN A 89 13.78 3.95 -4.06
N LYS A 90 14.91 3.29 -3.89
CA LYS A 90 14.96 1.82 -3.89
C LYS A 90 14.14 1.22 -2.75
N LYS A 91 14.20 1.82 -1.56
CA LYS A 91 13.40 1.37 -0.42
C LYS A 91 11.90 1.51 -0.68
N ALA A 92 11.50 2.67 -1.19
CA ALA A 92 10.08 2.93 -1.48
C ALA A 92 9.56 1.99 -2.56
N GLU A 93 10.29 1.81 -3.64
CA GLU A 93 9.89 0.90 -4.72
C GLU A 93 9.78 -0.55 -4.24
N LYS A 94 10.73 -0.99 -3.42
CA LYS A 94 10.73 -2.35 -2.87
C LYS A 94 9.52 -2.57 -1.96
N GLU A 95 9.22 -1.62 -1.08
CA GLU A 95 8.08 -1.73 -0.18
C GLU A 95 6.77 -1.69 -0.96
N ARG A 96 6.63 -0.76 -1.91
CA ARG A 96 5.44 -0.70 -2.76
C ARG A 96 5.21 -2.01 -3.50
N LYS A 97 6.26 -2.58 -4.07
CA LYS A 97 6.17 -3.86 -4.78
C LYS A 97 5.65 -4.97 -3.88
N SER A 98 6.21 -5.09 -2.69
CA SER A 98 5.78 -6.10 -1.72
C SER A 98 4.31 -5.92 -1.32
N LEU A 99 3.91 -4.69 -1.04
CA LEU A 99 2.53 -4.37 -0.68
C LEU A 99 1.57 -4.60 -1.85
N PHE A 100 1.98 -4.27 -3.06
CA PHE A 100 1.21 -4.53 -4.27
C PHE A 100 0.96 -6.03 -4.45
N GLU A 101 1.99 -6.84 -4.28
CA GLU A 101 1.87 -8.30 -4.38
C GLU A 101 0.91 -8.86 -3.31
N ASN A 102 0.92 -8.27 -2.11
CA ASN A 102 -0.02 -8.64 -1.06
C ASN A 102 -1.46 -8.33 -1.46
N TYR A 103 -1.70 -7.16 -2.08
CA TYR A 103 -3.03 -6.83 -2.58
C TYR A 103 -3.47 -7.76 -3.72
N ILE A 104 -2.57 -8.13 -4.61
CA ILE A 104 -2.87 -9.11 -5.67
C ILE A 104 -3.30 -10.44 -5.06
N SER A 105 -2.55 -10.92 -4.08
CA SER A 105 -2.86 -12.18 -3.39
C SER A 105 -4.21 -12.12 -2.67
N GLU A 106 -4.45 -11.05 -1.94
CA GLU A 106 -5.71 -10.85 -1.22
C GLU A 106 -6.89 -10.69 -2.19
N GLY A 107 -6.68 -9.96 -3.28
CA GLY A 107 -7.71 -9.76 -4.30
C GLY A 107 -8.14 -11.07 -4.94
N LYS A 108 -7.21 -11.96 -5.24
CA LYS A 108 -7.52 -13.29 -5.78
C LYS A 108 -8.34 -14.12 -4.81
N LYS A 109 -7.96 -14.13 -3.54
CA LYS A 109 -8.73 -14.81 -2.50
C LYS A 109 -10.14 -14.25 -2.39
N ASN A 110 -10.24 -12.92 -2.42
CA ASN A 110 -11.52 -12.26 -2.31
C ASN A 110 -12.42 -12.52 -3.52
N TRP A 111 -11.83 -12.60 -4.70
CA TRP A 111 -12.57 -12.96 -5.91
C TRP A 111 -13.21 -14.34 -5.76
N ASP A 112 -12.44 -15.32 -5.31
CA ASP A 112 -12.92 -16.68 -5.12
C ASP A 112 -14.05 -16.77 -4.08
N LYS A 113 -13.99 -15.93 -3.06
CA LYS A 113 -14.92 -15.93 -1.94
C LYS A 113 -16.15 -15.05 -2.18
N ASN A 114 -15.95 -13.86 -2.71
CA ASN A 114 -16.96 -12.80 -2.80
C ASN A 114 -17.23 -12.31 -4.21
N ASN A 115 -16.56 -12.86 -5.20
CA ASN A 115 -16.68 -12.47 -6.61
C ASN A 115 -16.42 -10.97 -6.83
N SER A 116 -15.45 -10.43 -6.07
CA SER A 116 -15.03 -9.03 -6.16
C SER A 116 -13.54 -8.93 -5.81
N TYR A 117 -12.85 -8.00 -6.45
CA TYR A 117 -11.46 -7.69 -6.12
C TYR A 117 -11.32 -6.66 -5.00
N PHE A 118 -12.41 -6.09 -4.54
CA PHE A 118 -12.42 -5.03 -3.52
C PHE A 118 -13.37 -5.32 -2.37
N LYS A 119 -14.63 -5.54 -2.63
CA LYS A 119 -15.69 -5.67 -1.62
C LYS A 119 -15.60 -6.98 -0.85
N GLY A 120 -15.72 -6.88 0.47
CA GLY A 120 -15.72 -8.05 1.35
C GLY A 120 -14.37 -8.37 1.93
N SER A 121 -13.35 -7.54 1.65
CA SER A 121 -12.01 -7.67 2.22
C SER A 121 -11.55 -6.31 2.76
N TYR A 122 -10.41 -6.31 3.47
CA TYR A 122 -9.82 -5.06 3.97
C TYR A 122 -9.39 -4.12 2.84
N ILE A 123 -9.33 -4.61 1.59
CA ILE A 123 -8.93 -3.79 0.43
C ILE A 123 -9.85 -2.57 0.27
N SER A 124 -11.17 -2.77 0.38
CA SER A 124 -12.10 -1.65 0.22
C SER A 124 -11.95 -0.62 1.34
N GLU A 125 -11.68 -1.06 2.56
CA GLU A 125 -11.41 -0.17 3.69
C GLU A 125 -10.11 0.62 3.49
N ASP A 126 -9.04 -0.07 3.09
CA ASP A 126 -7.76 0.56 2.78
C ASP A 126 -7.93 1.60 1.66
N MET A 127 -8.71 1.26 0.64
CA MET A 127 -8.98 2.17 -0.48
C MET A 127 -9.67 3.45 -0.01
N THR A 128 -10.64 3.33 0.90
CA THR A 128 -11.34 4.47 1.47
C THR A 128 -10.39 5.39 2.24
N ILE A 129 -9.51 4.83 3.05
CA ILE A 129 -8.50 5.60 3.80
C ILE A 129 -7.56 6.33 2.84
N CYS A 130 -7.06 5.62 1.84
CA CYS A 130 -6.13 6.20 0.88
C CYS A 130 -6.78 7.26 -0.01
N ALA A 131 -8.06 7.10 -0.35
CA ALA A 131 -8.81 8.11 -1.11
C ALA A 131 -8.90 9.41 -0.33
N LYS A 132 -9.14 9.35 0.97
CA LYS A 132 -9.16 10.55 1.83
C LYS A 132 -7.81 11.25 1.86
N LEU A 133 -6.73 10.49 1.91
CA LEU A 133 -5.37 11.05 1.90
C LEU A 133 -5.13 11.86 0.62
N VAL A 134 -5.60 11.37 -0.51
CA VAL A 134 -5.44 12.02 -1.81
C VAL A 134 -6.32 13.27 -1.92
N GLU A 135 -7.52 13.25 -1.36
CA GLU A 135 -8.45 14.39 -1.38
C GLU A 135 -8.00 15.57 -0.51
N GLU A 136 -7.24 15.32 0.54
CA GLU A 136 -6.80 16.37 1.48
C GLU A 136 -5.72 17.29 0.92
N LYS A 137 -5.44 17.20 -0.34
CA LYS A 137 -4.58 18.17 -1.01
C LYS A 137 -5.38 19.40 -1.35
#